data_232fb6146eb369b784cc38ca67c6b255
#
_entry.id   232fb6146eb369b784cc38ca67c6b255
#
_cell.length_a   1.000
_cell.length_b   1.000
_cell.length_c   1.000
_cell.angle_alpha   90.00
_cell.angle_beta   90.00
_cell.angle_gamma   90.00
#
_symmetry.space_group_name_H-M   'P 1'
#
loop_
_entity.id
_entity.type
_entity.pdbx_description
1 polymer ?
#
loop_
_entity_poly.entity_id
_entity_poly.type
_entity_poly.pdbx_seq_one_letter_code
_entity_poly.pdbx_strand_id
1 'polypeptide(L)'
;MDEPLNLVLFSGTDDRLQAAAVLTAGAAALGKPVHIFLQYWALDSFSKAKIDLDHGLAPEAGPAGRLAVDALAKAGQAPWSETLRMAKELGGVDI
;
A
#
# COMPACT_ATOMS: atom_id res chain seq x y z
N MET A 1 1.21 18.30 13.92
CA MET A 1 1.87 18.34 12.61
C MET A 1 0.83 18.32 11.53
N ASP A 2 0.64 19.47 10.91
CA ASP A 2 -0.52 19.68 10.04
C ASP A 2 -0.19 19.58 8.55
N GLU A 3 1.09 19.37 8.21
CA GLU A 3 1.50 19.23 6.82
C GLU A 3 1.03 17.88 6.28
N PRO A 4 0.27 17.85 5.18
CA PRO A 4 -0.20 16.60 4.63
C PRO A 4 0.93 15.80 3.96
N LEU A 5 0.79 14.49 3.98
CA LEU A 5 1.58 13.60 3.15
C LEU A 5 0.83 13.37 1.84
N ASN A 6 1.46 13.73 0.73
CA ASN A 6 0.88 13.52 -0.60
C ASN A 6 1.64 12.41 -1.31
N LEU A 7 0.93 11.40 -1.75
CA LEU A 7 1.49 10.27 -2.48
C LEU A 7 0.85 10.19 -3.86
N VAL A 8 1.68 9.97 -4.87
CA VAL A 8 1.21 9.67 -6.22
C VAL A 8 1.65 8.24 -6.53
N LEU A 9 0.69 7.34 -6.68
CA LEU A 9 0.96 5.93 -6.94
C LEU A 9 0.71 5.63 -8.40
N PHE A 10 1.75 5.14 -9.07
CA PHE A 10 1.69 4.76 -10.48
C PHE A 10 1.72 3.23 -10.65
N SER A 11 2.55 2.55 -9.86
CA SER A 11 2.74 1.11 -9.95
C SER A 11 1.70 0.36 -9.14
N GLY A 12 1.20 -0.74 -9.71
CA GLY A 12 0.21 -1.59 -9.05
C GLY A 12 0.77 -2.88 -8.45
N THR A 13 2.10 -3.02 -8.33
CA THR A 13 2.70 -4.23 -7.75
C THR A 13 2.57 -4.22 -6.23
N ASP A 14 2.44 -5.41 -5.64
CA ASP A 14 2.18 -5.57 -4.21
C ASP A 14 3.27 -4.97 -3.33
N ASP A 15 4.54 -5.13 -3.71
CA ASP A 15 5.66 -4.61 -2.93
C ASP A 15 5.68 -3.08 -2.89
N ARG A 16 5.41 -2.43 -4.01
CA ARG A 16 5.35 -0.97 -4.07
C ARG A 16 4.12 -0.42 -3.33
N LEU A 17 2.99 -1.09 -3.46
CA LEU A 17 1.79 -0.71 -2.73
C LEU A 17 1.94 -0.95 -1.23
N GLN A 18 2.69 -1.98 -0.82
CA GLN A 18 2.99 -2.20 0.58
C GLN A 18 3.83 -1.06 1.17
N ALA A 19 4.81 -0.56 0.44
CA ALA A 19 5.60 0.60 0.88
C ALA A 19 4.70 1.83 1.08
N ALA A 20 3.81 2.09 0.13
CA ALA A 20 2.86 3.20 0.24
C ALA A 20 1.92 3.02 1.45
N ALA A 21 1.45 1.79 1.68
CA ALA A 21 0.55 1.50 2.80
C ALA A 21 1.23 1.75 4.15
N VAL A 22 2.50 1.34 4.29
CA VAL A 22 3.28 1.56 5.52
C VAL A 22 3.47 3.05 5.78
N LEU A 23 3.83 3.83 4.75
CA LEU A 23 3.97 5.28 4.88
C LEU A 23 2.65 5.94 5.30
N THR A 24 1.55 5.52 4.68
CA THR A 24 0.22 6.04 4.97
C THR A 24 -0.18 5.74 6.42
N ALA A 25 0.01 4.50 6.86
CA ALA A 25 -0.33 4.10 8.22
C ALA A 25 0.51 4.86 9.25
N GLY A 26 1.81 5.05 8.98
CA GLY A 26 2.68 5.81 9.86
C GLY A 26 2.26 7.29 9.98
N ALA A 27 1.94 7.92 8.86
CA ALA A 27 1.48 9.30 8.85
C ALA A 27 0.13 9.45 9.55
N ALA A 28 -0.80 8.53 9.30
CA ALA A 28 -2.11 8.55 9.96
C ALA A 28 -1.99 8.39 11.48
N ALA A 29 -1.08 7.52 11.92
CA ALA A 29 -0.82 7.32 13.35
C ALA A 29 -0.27 8.58 14.01
N LEU A 30 0.45 9.42 13.26
CA LEU A 30 0.97 10.71 13.74
C LEU A 30 -0.06 11.83 13.62
N GLY A 31 -1.26 11.55 13.14
CA GLY A 31 -2.31 12.56 12.97
C GLY A 31 -2.14 13.42 11.72
N LYS A 32 -1.27 13.05 10.78
CA LYS A 32 -1.09 13.80 9.54
C LYS A 32 -2.17 13.44 8.53
N PRO A 33 -2.74 14.42 7.82
CA PRO A 33 -3.59 14.12 6.67
C PRO A 33 -2.78 13.43 5.58
N VAL A 34 -3.39 12.47 4.89
CA VAL A 34 -2.75 11.74 3.79
C VAL A 34 -3.65 11.84 2.56
N HIS A 35 -3.07 12.27 1.44
CA HIS A 35 -3.77 12.31 0.16
C HIS A 35 -3.04 11.38 -0.81
N ILE A 36 -3.77 10.42 -1.36
CA ILE A 36 -3.22 9.43 -2.29
C ILE A 36 -3.90 9.61 -3.64
N PHE A 37 -3.09 9.85 -4.67
CA PHE A 37 -3.54 9.96 -6.06
C PHE A 37 -3.16 8.69 -6.79
N LEU A 38 -4.13 8.02 -7.41
CA LEU A 38 -3.94 6.77 -8.11
C LEU A 38 -3.87 7.03 -9.62
N GLN A 39 -2.82 6.49 -10.26
CA GLN A 39 -2.64 6.58 -11.70
C GLN A 39 -2.36 5.20 -12.29
N TYR A 40 -2.86 4.97 -13.50
CA TYR A 40 -2.58 3.76 -14.31
C TYR A 40 -2.75 2.47 -13.51
N TRP A 41 -1.66 1.73 -13.33
CA TRP A 41 -1.68 0.39 -12.76
C TRP A 41 -2.03 0.37 -11.27
N ALA A 42 -1.69 1.42 -10.55
CA ALA A 42 -2.13 1.56 -9.17
C ALA A 42 -3.66 1.69 -9.09
N LEU A 43 -4.25 2.48 -9.96
CA LEU A 43 -5.71 2.61 -10.02
C LEU A 43 -6.38 1.26 -10.30
N ASP A 44 -5.83 0.47 -11.23
CA ASP A 44 -6.33 -0.85 -11.55
C ASP A 44 -6.29 -1.78 -10.33
N SER A 45 -5.18 -1.78 -9.58
CA SER A 45 -5.02 -2.62 -8.40
C SER A 45 -5.97 -2.24 -7.26
N PHE A 46 -6.40 -1.00 -7.18
CA PHE A 46 -7.35 -0.54 -6.17
C PHE A 46 -8.81 -0.79 -6.54
N SER A 47 -9.10 -1.27 -7.76
CA SER A 47 -10.48 -1.54 -8.16
C SER A 47 -11.11 -2.60 -7.25
N LYS A 48 -12.42 -2.52 -7.04
CA LYS A 48 -13.14 -3.46 -6.18
C LYS A 48 -12.98 -4.90 -6.62
N ALA A 49 -12.84 -5.14 -7.93
CA ALA A 49 -12.67 -6.48 -8.47
C ALA A 49 -11.29 -7.06 -8.22
N LYS A 50 -10.27 -6.23 -8.02
CA LYS A 50 -8.86 -6.66 -8.00
C LYS A 50 -8.11 -6.37 -6.71
N ILE A 51 -8.66 -5.57 -5.83
CA ILE A 51 -7.92 -5.04 -4.67
C ILE A 51 -7.35 -6.15 -3.76
N ASP A 52 -8.03 -7.27 -3.64
CA ASP A 52 -7.60 -8.37 -2.79
C ASP A 52 -6.89 -9.50 -3.56
N LEU A 53 -6.58 -9.28 -4.84
CA LEU A 53 -5.85 -10.24 -5.64
C LEU A 53 -4.34 -10.03 -5.52
N ASP A 54 -3.58 -11.06 -5.96
CA ASP A 54 -2.12 -10.94 -6.08
C ASP A 54 -1.79 -10.09 -7.31
N HIS A 55 -1.05 -9.00 -7.11
CA HIS A 55 -0.66 -8.08 -8.19
C HIS A 55 0.79 -8.25 -8.62
N GLY A 56 1.47 -9.29 -8.13
CA GLY A 56 2.86 -9.53 -8.48
C GLY A 56 3.81 -8.57 -7.78
N LEU A 57 5.09 -8.70 -8.11
CA LEU A 57 6.17 -7.91 -7.53
C LEU A 57 6.89 -7.13 -8.62
N ALA A 58 7.57 -6.05 -8.23
CA ALA A 58 8.40 -5.28 -9.15
C ALA A 58 9.54 -6.15 -9.70
N PRO A 59 10.02 -5.86 -10.94
CA PRO A 59 11.09 -6.67 -11.55
C PRO A 59 12.35 -6.78 -10.70
N GLU A 60 12.69 -5.75 -9.95
CA GLU A 60 13.87 -5.75 -9.09
C GLU A 60 13.79 -6.73 -7.92
N ALA A 61 12.61 -7.27 -7.62
CA ALA A 61 12.46 -8.29 -6.58
C ALA A 61 13.18 -9.60 -6.96
N GLY A 62 13.27 -9.88 -8.26
CA GLY A 62 13.97 -11.04 -8.75
C GLY A 62 13.30 -12.37 -8.38
N PRO A 63 13.96 -13.51 -8.68
CA PRO A 63 13.38 -14.83 -8.41
C PRO A 63 13.14 -15.12 -6.93
N ALA A 64 13.92 -14.53 -6.02
CA ALA A 64 13.78 -14.75 -4.59
C ALA A 64 12.73 -13.84 -3.94
N GLY A 65 12.20 -12.87 -4.67
CA GLY A 65 11.25 -11.91 -4.13
C GLY A 65 9.98 -12.55 -3.57
N ARG A 66 9.42 -13.53 -4.29
CA ARG A 66 8.22 -14.23 -3.83
C ARG A 66 8.47 -15.00 -2.54
N LEU A 67 9.63 -15.62 -2.39
CA LEU A 67 9.99 -16.32 -1.15
C LEU A 67 10.05 -15.35 0.03
N ALA A 68 10.64 -14.17 -0.17
CA ALA A 68 10.74 -13.16 0.89
C ALA A 68 9.35 -12.64 1.29
N VAL A 69 8.50 -12.35 0.31
CA VAL A 69 7.13 -11.87 0.58
C VAL A 69 6.31 -12.93 1.31
N ASP A 70 6.40 -14.19 0.89
CA ASP A 70 5.67 -15.28 1.54
C ASP A 70 6.16 -15.49 2.98
N ALA A 71 7.45 -15.34 3.23
CA ALA A 71 8.01 -15.45 4.58
C ALA A 71 7.47 -14.32 5.50
N LEU A 72 7.39 -13.09 4.99
CA LEU A 72 6.82 -11.96 5.73
C LEU A 72 5.34 -12.18 6.04
N ALA A 73 4.58 -12.70 5.08
CA ALA A 73 3.17 -13.01 5.29
C ALA A 73 2.99 -14.08 6.39
N LYS A 74 3.83 -15.12 6.39
CA LYS A 74 3.81 -16.13 7.43
C LYS A 74 4.21 -15.58 8.81
N ALA A 75 5.05 -14.55 8.83
CA ALA A 75 5.44 -13.86 10.06
C ALA A 75 4.37 -12.89 10.57
N GLY A 76 3.25 -12.74 9.85
CA GLY A 76 2.12 -11.94 10.29
C GLY A 76 1.97 -10.59 9.61
N GLN A 77 2.75 -10.28 8.58
CA GLN A 77 2.59 -9.02 7.85
C GLN A 77 1.25 -9.00 7.11
N ALA A 78 0.45 -7.96 7.35
CA ALA A 78 -0.83 -7.78 6.66
C ALA A 78 -0.61 -7.38 5.20
N PRO A 79 -1.50 -7.75 4.27
CA PRO A 79 -1.44 -7.25 2.90
C PRO A 79 -1.65 -5.73 2.87
N TRP A 80 -1.14 -5.09 1.83
CA TRP A 80 -1.17 -3.62 1.71
C TRP A 80 -2.60 -3.06 1.76
N SER A 81 -3.55 -3.77 1.17
CA SER A 81 -4.96 -3.33 1.16
C SER A 81 -5.54 -3.27 2.56
N GLU A 82 -5.23 -4.24 3.39
CA GLU A 82 -5.70 -4.27 4.78
C GLU A 82 -5.02 -3.21 5.62
N THR A 83 -3.73 -2.98 5.43
CA THR A 83 -3.00 -1.90 6.12
C THR A 83 -3.62 -0.55 5.78
N LEU A 84 -3.98 -0.31 4.51
CA LEU A 84 -4.65 0.92 4.10
C LEU A 84 -6.04 1.06 4.71
N ARG A 85 -6.81 -0.03 4.79
CA ARG A 85 -8.12 0.00 5.44
C ARG A 85 -7.99 0.43 6.91
N MET A 86 -7.00 -0.12 7.62
CA MET A 86 -6.73 0.26 9.00
C MET A 86 -6.32 1.72 9.12
N ALA A 87 -5.49 2.21 8.20
CA ALA A 87 -5.10 3.61 8.18
C ALA A 87 -6.30 4.54 7.97
N LYS A 88 -7.23 4.17 7.11
CA LYS A 88 -8.45 4.94 6.88
C LYS A 88 -9.32 5.01 8.14
N GLU A 89 -9.35 3.96 8.93
CA GLU A 89 -10.08 3.96 10.20
C GLU A 89 -9.49 4.93 11.22
N LEU A 90 -8.18 5.18 11.18
CA LEU A 90 -7.55 6.20 12.01
C LEU A 90 -7.97 7.61 11.62
N GLY A 91 -8.40 7.80 10.39
CA GLY A 91 -8.89 9.09 9.89
C GLY A 91 -7.82 9.88 9.15
N GLY A 92 -8.27 10.85 8.35
CA GLY A 92 -7.38 11.76 7.63
C GLY A 92 -6.77 11.19 6.35
N VAL A 93 -7.15 10.00 5.92
CA VAL A 93 -6.66 9.39 4.68
C VAL A 93 -7.69 9.54 3.58
N ASP A 94 -7.28 10.20 2.48
CA ASP A 94 -8.10 10.43 1.30
C ASP A 94 -7.40 9.78 0.09
N ILE A 95 -8.14 8.96 -0.61
CA ILE A 95 -7.61 8.21 -1.76
C ILE A 95 -8.35 8.58 -3.04
#